data_cc65d4a9a54fdb6db8f1be80c740d03a
#
_entry.id   cc65d4a9a54fdb6db8f1be80c740d03a
#
_cell.length_a   1.000
_cell.length_b   1.000
_cell.length_c   1.000
_cell.angle_alpha   90.00
_cell.angle_beta   90.00
_cell.angle_gamma   90.00
#
_symmetry.space_group_name_H-M   'P 1'
#
loop_
_entity.id
_entity.type
_entity.pdbx_description
1 polymer ?
#
loop_
_entity_poly.entity_id
_entity_poly.type
_entity_poly.pdbx_seq_one_letter_code
_entity_poly.pdbx_strand_id
1 'polypeptide(L)'
;MKNNYDFIIRQAEITDAEDIYYINKTSLGYDYELKKQRNNLEAVLNDKTQVIFVADSSDKVVGYIHLTSYDVIYTDTYKNCLGLAVDNDYKRMGIGSALLSQGEIWAKENGAIGIRLCSGVERENAHKFYKSQGYIENKLQKNLKKVFSWIFINILGVV
;
A
#
# COMPACT_ATOMS: atom_id res chain seq x y z
N MET A 1 -8.28 5.47 30.08
CA MET A 1 -9.45 5.62 29.21
C MET A 1 -9.07 5.07 27.84
N LYS A 2 -9.70 3.99 27.38
CA LYS A 2 -9.56 3.56 25.99
C LYS A 2 -10.33 4.57 25.16
N ASN A 3 -9.63 5.45 24.44
CA ASN A 3 -10.26 6.21 23.37
C ASN A 3 -10.67 5.18 22.31
N ASN A 4 -11.96 4.87 22.30
CA ASN A 4 -12.56 4.06 21.25
C ASN A 4 -12.69 4.99 20.04
N TYR A 5 -11.64 5.08 19.22
CA TYR A 5 -11.78 5.70 17.91
C TYR A 5 -12.53 4.69 17.05
N ASP A 6 -13.77 5.02 16.75
CA ASP A 6 -14.57 4.24 15.80
C ASP A 6 -14.01 4.48 14.41
N PHE A 7 -13.55 3.43 13.77
CA PHE A 7 -13.19 3.42 12.36
C PHE A 7 -13.76 2.17 11.71
N ILE A 8 -14.02 2.25 10.43
CA ILE A 8 -14.42 1.12 9.60
C ILE A 8 -13.35 0.84 8.54
N ILE A 9 -13.22 -0.41 8.13
CA ILE A 9 -12.39 -0.77 6.98
C ILE A 9 -13.32 -0.92 5.78
N ARG A 10 -13.01 -0.17 4.71
CA ARG A 10 -13.71 -0.23 3.43
C ARG A 10 -12.73 -0.19 2.27
N GLN A 11 -13.19 -0.52 1.07
CA GLN A 11 -12.40 -0.24 -0.12
C GLN A 11 -12.23 1.26 -0.32
N ALA A 12 -11.09 1.63 -0.89
CA ALA A 12 -10.81 3.02 -1.22
C ALA A 12 -11.68 3.51 -2.38
N GLU A 13 -11.96 4.81 -2.35
CA GLU A 13 -12.62 5.55 -3.41
C GLU A 13 -11.72 6.67 -3.93
N ILE A 14 -12.05 7.24 -5.08
CA ILE A 14 -11.25 8.33 -5.65
C ILE A 14 -11.26 9.59 -4.77
N THR A 15 -12.29 9.76 -3.97
CA THR A 15 -12.44 10.83 -2.98
C THR A 15 -11.43 10.75 -1.83
N ASP A 16 -10.83 9.58 -1.61
CA ASP A 16 -9.83 9.38 -0.55
C ASP A 16 -8.41 9.87 -0.94
N ALA A 17 -8.24 10.35 -2.17
CA ALA A 17 -6.94 10.69 -2.74
C ALA A 17 -6.14 11.71 -1.90
N GLU A 18 -6.82 12.71 -1.32
CA GLU A 18 -6.17 13.76 -0.52
C GLU A 18 -5.68 13.23 0.83
N ASP A 19 -6.49 12.42 1.51
CA ASP A 19 -6.11 11.81 2.77
C ASP A 19 -4.97 10.80 2.57
N ILE A 20 -5.03 9.97 1.54
CA ILE A 20 -3.96 9.03 1.18
C ILE A 20 -2.67 9.80 0.84
N TYR A 21 -2.77 10.93 0.14
CA TYR A 21 -1.62 11.79 -0.15
C TYR A 21 -0.98 12.30 1.15
N TYR A 22 -1.80 12.81 2.07
CA TYR A 22 -1.33 13.29 3.37
C TYR A 22 -0.61 12.19 4.14
N ILE A 23 -1.18 10.98 4.23
CA ILE A 23 -0.57 9.83 4.89
C ILE A 23 0.77 9.45 4.24
N ASN A 24 0.83 9.40 2.90
CA ASN A 24 2.05 9.11 2.17
C ASN A 24 3.16 10.10 2.49
N LYS A 25 2.84 11.38 2.51
CA LYS A 25 3.79 12.46 2.80
C LYS A 25 4.29 12.43 4.24
N THR A 26 3.38 12.32 5.20
CA THR A 26 3.69 12.48 6.63
C THR A 26 4.18 11.18 7.29
N SER A 27 3.66 10.02 6.88
CA SER A 27 3.94 8.74 7.53
C SER A 27 4.94 7.87 6.78
N LEU A 28 5.02 8.01 5.45
CA LEU A 28 5.96 7.25 4.61
C LEU A 28 7.10 8.11 4.03
N GLY A 29 6.98 9.44 4.06
CA GLY A 29 7.98 10.36 3.51
C GLY A 29 7.93 10.50 1.99
N TYR A 30 6.82 10.13 1.33
CA TYR A 30 6.64 10.25 -0.11
C TYR A 30 5.91 11.55 -0.46
N ASP A 31 6.63 12.58 -0.84
CA ASP A 31 6.07 13.84 -1.34
C ASP A 31 5.92 13.76 -2.87
N TYR A 32 4.86 13.08 -3.31
CA TYR A 32 4.55 12.90 -4.72
C TYR A 32 3.38 13.81 -5.10
N GLU A 33 3.42 14.45 -6.27
CA GLU A 33 2.40 15.42 -6.71
C GLU A 33 0.98 14.85 -6.61
N LEU A 34 0.08 15.53 -5.88
CA LEU A 34 -1.28 15.07 -5.59
C LEU A 34 -2.07 14.69 -6.86
N LYS A 35 -1.96 15.50 -7.93
CA LYS A 35 -2.65 15.21 -9.20
C LYS A 35 -2.19 13.89 -9.80
N LYS A 36 -0.90 13.62 -9.78
CA LYS A 36 -0.34 12.35 -10.30
C LYS A 36 -0.73 11.18 -9.41
N GLN A 37 -0.71 11.36 -8.08
CA GLN A 37 -1.16 10.34 -7.15
C GLN A 37 -2.64 10.01 -7.35
N ARG A 38 -3.51 11.02 -7.57
CA ARG A 38 -4.92 10.82 -7.86
C ARG A 38 -5.12 10.01 -9.14
N ASN A 39 -4.39 10.32 -10.21
CA ASN A 39 -4.44 9.54 -11.45
C ASN A 39 -3.99 8.09 -11.24
N ASN A 40 -2.93 7.88 -10.44
CA ASN A 40 -2.48 6.53 -10.09
C ASN A 40 -3.53 5.78 -9.26
N LEU A 41 -4.16 6.46 -8.31
CA LEU A 41 -5.25 5.87 -7.52
C LEU A 41 -6.40 5.42 -8.41
N GLU A 42 -6.84 6.28 -9.34
CA GLU A 42 -7.89 5.94 -10.30
C GLU A 42 -7.54 4.71 -11.14
N ALA A 43 -6.31 4.63 -11.63
CA ALA A 43 -5.83 3.46 -12.37
C ALA A 43 -5.86 2.18 -11.52
N VAL A 44 -5.43 2.26 -10.25
CA VAL A 44 -5.45 1.12 -9.32
C VAL A 44 -6.88 0.69 -8.99
N LEU A 45 -7.80 1.62 -8.77
CA LEU A 45 -9.21 1.31 -8.48
C LEU A 45 -9.92 0.58 -9.65
N ASN A 46 -9.44 0.77 -10.88
CA ASN A 46 -9.94 0.09 -12.07
C ASN A 46 -9.22 -1.23 -12.38
N ASP A 47 -8.16 -1.59 -11.65
CA ASP A 47 -7.37 -2.79 -11.86
C ASP A 47 -7.83 -3.92 -10.91
N LYS A 48 -8.48 -4.94 -11.46
CA LYS A 48 -8.99 -6.09 -10.69
C LYS A 48 -7.90 -6.94 -10.01
N THR A 49 -6.64 -6.76 -10.38
CA THR A 49 -5.51 -7.48 -9.76
C THR A 49 -5.00 -6.81 -8.49
N GLN A 50 -5.53 -5.62 -8.18
CA GLN A 50 -5.13 -4.78 -7.06
C GLN A 50 -6.33 -4.43 -6.19
N VAL A 51 -6.04 -4.05 -4.95
CA VAL A 51 -7.04 -3.48 -4.02
C VAL A 51 -6.37 -2.51 -3.07
N ILE A 52 -7.10 -1.46 -2.73
CA ILE A 52 -6.74 -0.59 -1.61
C ILE A 52 -7.90 -0.64 -0.61
N PHE A 53 -7.59 -0.95 0.64
CA PHE A 53 -8.51 -0.75 1.76
C PHE A 53 -8.05 0.45 2.58
N VAL A 54 -9.00 1.19 3.08
CA VAL A 54 -8.78 2.35 3.94
C VAL A 54 -9.43 2.14 5.30
N ALA A 55 -8.83 2.73 6.33
CA ALA A 55 -9.46 2.91 7.63
C ALA A 55 -10.10 4.30 7.67
N ASP A 56 -11.41 4.33 7.68
CA ASP A 56 -12.24 5.53 7.65
C ASP A 56 -12.76 5.82 9.06
N SER A 57 -12.41 6.97 9.62
CA SER A 57 -12.78 7.41 10.96
C SER A 57 -13.96 8.39 10.95
N SER A 58 -14.85 8.30 9.98
CA SER A 58 -16.02 9.17 9.76
C SER A 58 -15.70 10.56 9.21
N ASP A 59 -14.61 11.18 9.63
CA ASP A 59 -14.20 12.52 9.19
C ASP A 59 -13.13 12.49 8.10
N LYS A 60 -12.28 11.45 8.13
CA LYS A 60 -11.16 11.28 7.19
C LYS A 60 -10.63 9.85 7.16
N VAL A 61 -9.93 9.52 6.11
CA VAL A 61 -9.12 8.31 6.06
C VAL A 61 -7.86 8.47 6.91
N VAL A 62 -7.63 7.54 7.83
CA VAL A 62 -6.54 7.58 8.81
C VAL A 62 -5.49 6.48 8.60
N GLY A 63 -5.68 5.64 7.60
CA GLY A 63 -4.72 4.60 7.20
C GLY A 63 -5.17 3.88 5.96
N TYR A 64 -4.25 3.21 5.28
CA TYR A 64 -4.56 2.38 4.13
C TYR A 64 -3.61 1.20 3.98
N ILE A 65 -4.07 0.17 3.26
CA ILE A 65 -3.24 -0.93 2.74
C ILE A 65 -3.47 -1.06 1.24
N HIS A 66 -2.38 -1.21 0.47
CA HIS A 66 -2.41 -1.45 -0.97
C HIS A 66 -1.83 -2.83 -1.27
N LEU A 67 -2.61 -3.68 -1.90
CA LEU A 67 -2.25 -5.04 -2.28
C LEU A 67 -2.38 -5.24 -3.78
N THR A 68 -1.48 -6.06 -4.35
CA THR A 68 -1.54 -6.48 -5.75
C THR A 68 -1.30 -7.98 -5.88
N SER A 69 -1.74 -8.59 -6.96
CA SER A 69 -1.39 -9.97 -7.30
C SER A 69 0.12 -10.12 -7.49
N TYR A 70 0.64 -11.25 -7.05
CA TYR A 70 2.03 -11.66 -7.25
C TYR A 70 2.03 -13.08 -7.80
N ASP A 71 1.86 -13.13 -9.12
CA ASP A 71 1.75 -14.38 -9.87
C ASP A 71 3.09 -14.64 -10.59
N VAL A 72 3.78 -15.69 -10.19
CA VAL A 72 5.06 -16.11 -10.75
C VAL A 72 5.01 -17.59 -11.10
N ILE A 73 5.83 -18.00 -12.06
CA ILE A 73 5.78 -19.35 -12.64
C ILE A 73 6.40 -20.45 -11.77
N TYR A 74 6.99 -20.12 -10.63
CA TYR A 74 7.79 -21.03 -9.79
C TYR A 74 7.28 -21.16 -8.35
N THR A 75 6.12 -20.61 -8.03
CA THR A 75 5.44 -20.79 -6.74
C THR A 75 3.94 -20.59 -6.89
N ASP A 76 3.19 -21.01 -5.89
CA ASP A 76 1.77 -20.67 -5.78
C ASP A 76 1.55 -19.16 -5.70
N THR A 77 0.30 -18.74 -5.97
CA THR A 77 -0.09 -17.32 -5.97
C THR A 77 0.04 -16.71 -4.57
N TYR A 78 0.73 -15.59 -4.51
CA TYR A 78 0.74 -14.68 -3.36
C TYR A 78 0.08 -13.35 -3.70
N LYS A 79 -0.28 -12.58 -2.69
CA LYS A 79 -0.49 -11.14 -2.84
C LYS A 79 0.74 -10.40 -2.33
N ASN A 80 1.05 -9.27 -2.95
CA ASN A 80 2.17 -8.42 -2.55
C ASN A 80 1.62 -7.15 -1.90
N CYS A 81 1.97 -6.90 -0.64
CA CYS A 81 1.68 -5.64 0.01
C CYS A 81 2.66 -4.58 -0.47
N LEU A 82 2.15 -3.61 -1.22
CA LEU A 82 2.90 -2.49 -1.79
C LEU A 82 3.06 -1.36 -0.78
N GLY A 83 2.09 -1.21 0.14
CA GLY A 83 2.11 -0.20 1.17
C GLY A 83 1.10 -0.48 2.27
N LEU A 84 1.49 -0.23 3.49
CA LEU A 84 0.63 -0.17 4.67
C LEU A 84 1.07 1.04 5.48
N ALA A 85 0.18 1.98 5.65
CA ALA A 85 0.46 3.20 6.39
C ALA A 85 -0.72 3.63 7.26
N VAL A 86 -0.40 4.21 8.40
CA VAL A 86 -1.36 4.79 9.32
C VAL A 86 -0.89 6.20 9.66
N ASP A 87 -1.79 7.15 9.67
CA ASP A 87 -1.56 8.52 10.10
C ASP A 87 -0.87 8.52 11.48
N ASN A 88 0.14 9.37 11.65
CA ASN A 88 0.97 9.39 12.85
C ASN A 88 0.17 9.59 14.14
N ASP A 89 -0.89 10.38 14.07
CA ASP A 89 -1.76 10.68 15.21
C ASP A 89 -2.67 9.50 15.60
N TYR A 90 -2.82 8.52 14.72
CA TYR A 90 -3.69 7.34 14.88
C TYR A 90 -2.91 6.04 15.07
N LYS A 91 -1.61 6.12 15.27
CA LYS A 91 -0.77 4.93 15.53
C LYS A 91 -1.12 4.28 16.87
N ARG A 92 -0.88 2.95 16.95
CA ARG A 92 -1.13 2.11 18.13
C ARG A 92 -2.60 1.98 18.55
N MET A 93 -3.53 2.28 17.65
CA MET A 93 -4.97 2.14 17.85
C MET A 93 -5.56 0.88 17.19
N GLY A 94 -4.70 -0.06 16.74
CA GLY A 94 -5.13 -1.30 16.09
C GLY A 94 -5.43 -1.16 14.59
N ILE A 95 -5.37 0.03 14.01
CA ILE A 95 -5.71 0.31 12.62
C ILE A 95 -4.86 -0.51 11.65
N GLY A 96 -3.54 -0.53 11.86
CA GLY A 96 -2.63 -1.31 11.01
C GLY A 96 -2.96 -2.80 10.99
N SER A 97 -3.30 -3.37 12.15
CA SER A 97 -3.71 -4.77 12.28
C SER A 97 -5.05 -5.04 11.60
N ALA A 98 -6.02 -4.13 11.71
CA ALA A 98 -7.32 -4.24 11.07
C ALA A 98 -7.19 -4.19 9.54
N LEU A 99 -6.41 -3.24 9.01
CA LEU A 99 -6.10 -3.12 7.58
C LEU A 99 -5.42 -4.38 7.05
N LEU A 100 -4.41 -4.89 7.76
CA LEU A 100 -3.69 -6.10 7.35
C LEU A 100 -4.60 -7.32 7.36
N SER A 101 -5.42 -7.48 8.39
CA SER A 101 -6.41 -8.56 8.50
C SER A 101 -7.43 -8.53 7.35
N GLN A 102 -7.93 -7.34 6.98
CA GLN A 102 -8.81 -7.20 5.82
C GLN A 102 -8.09 -7.58 4.51
N GLY A 103 -6.83 -7.19 4.38
CA GLY A 103 -6.00 -7.59 3.24
C GLY A 103 -5.79 -9.10 3.15
N GLU A 104 -5.60 -9.77 4.30
CA GLU A 104 -5.46 -11.22 4.37
C GLU A 104 -6.75 -11.95 3.99
N ILE A 105 -7.91 -11.43 4.37
CA ILE A 105 -9.22 -11.95 3.96
C ILE A 105 -9.32 -11.85 2.44
N TRP A 106 -9.09 -10.67 1.87
CA TRP A 106 -9.13 -10.47 0.42
C TRP A 106 -8.13 -11.38 -0.32
N ALA A 107 -6.93 -11.55 0.19
CA ALA A 107 -5.92 -12.42 -0.42
C ALA A 107 -6.41 -13.87 -0.51
N LYS A 108 -6.99 -14.40 0.58
CA LYS A 108 -7.56 -15.75 0.63
C LYS A 108 -8.72 -15.91 -0.34
N GLU A 109 -9.65 -14.98 -0.36
CA GLU A 109 -10.81 -14.98 -1.27
C GLU A 109 -10.40 -14.91 -2.74
N ASN A 110 -9.22 -14.34 -3.03
CA ASN A 110 -8.63 -14.26 -4.37
C ASN A 110 -7.53 -15.31 -4.62
N GLY A 111 -7.62 -16.47 -3.96
CA GLY A 111 -6.85 -17.66 -4.26
C GLY A 111 -5.38 -17.62 -3.85
N ALA A 112 -4.95 -16.66 -3.05
CA ALA A 112 -3.57 -16.59 -2.60
C ALA A 112 -3.34 -17.48 -1.37
N ILE A 113 -2.16 -18.10 -1.31
CA ILE A 113 -1.73 -18.89 -0.15
C ILE A 113 -1.08 -18.03 0.95
N GLY A 114 -0.82 -16.75 0.67
CA GLY A 114 -0.20 -15.83 1.62
C GLY A 114 -0.02 -14.42 1.06
N ILE A 115 0.45 -13.54 1.92
CA ILE A 115 0.88 -12.19 1.57
C ILE A 115 2.40 -12.11 1.76
N ARG A 116 3.07 -11.50 0.80
CA ARG A 116 4.47 -11.10 0.89
C ARG A 116 4.60 -9.59 0.88
N LEU A 117 5.72 -9.10 1.42
CA LEU A 117 6.08 -7.68 1.36
C LEU A 117 7.60 -7.50 1.39
N CYS A 118 8.05 -6.31 1.01
CA CYS A 118 9.41 -5.86 1.23
C CYS A 118 9.36 -4.59 2.11
N SER A 119 10.24 -4.52 3.10
CA SER A 119 10.37 -3.36 3.98
C SER A 119 11.84 -2.95 4.05
N GLY A 120 12.11 -1.65 4.05
CA GLY A 120 13.46 -1.13 4.20
C GLY A 120 14.09 -1.58 5.52
N VAL A 121 15.38 -1.87 5.51
CA VAL A 121 16.11 -2.40 6.69
C VAL A 121 16.07 -1.46 7.89
N GLU A 122 15.92 -0.16 7.64
CA GLU A 122 15.83 0.90 8.65
C GLU A 122 14.47 0.96 9.37
N ARG A 123 13.46 0.26 8.86
CA ARG A 123 12.08 0.31 9.38
C ARG A 123 11.83 -0.72 10.49
N GLU A 124 12.64 -0.71 11.53
CA GLU A 124 12.59 -1.69 12.63
C GLU A 124 11.21 -1.82 13.29
N ASN A 125 10.49 -0.70 13.46
CA ASN A 125 9.16 -0.72 14.06
C ASN A 125 8.14 -1.44 13.16
N ALA A 126 8.25 -1.28 11.84
CA ALA A 126 7.42 -2.03 10.90
C ALA A 126 7.76 -3.53 10.93
N HIS A 127 9.04 -3.90 11.04
CA HIS A 127 9.45 -5.30 11.17
C HIS A 127 8.87 -5.94 12.45
N LYS A 128 8.93 -5.25 13.59
CA LYS A 128 8.32 -5.71 14.85
C LYS A 128 6.80 -5.89 14.70
N PHE A 129 6.13 -4.94 14.03
CA PHE A 129 4.71 -5.03 13.75
C PHE A 129 4.39 -6.26 12.90
N TYR A 130 5.03 -6.47 11.74
CA TYR A 130 4.77 -7.62 10.89
C TYR A 130 5.06 -8.95 11.60
N LYS A 131 6.14 -9.04 12.37
CA LYS A 131 6.45 -10.23 13.19
C LYS A 131 5.34 -10.50 14.21
N SER A 132 4.78 -9.49 14.85
CA SER A 132 3.65 -9.64 15.79
C SER A 132 2.36 -10.10 15.11
N GLN A 133 2.23 -9.89 13.79
CA GLN A 133 1.13 -10.38 12.97
C GLN A 133 1.40 -11.76 12.34
N GLY A 134 2.49 -12.42 12.71
CA GLY A 134 2.84 -13.77 12.24
C GLY A 134 3.65 -13.80 10.94
N TYR A 135 4.10 -12.67 10.43
CA TYR A 135 4.99 -12.62 9.28
C TYR A 135 6.41 -13.03 9.66
N ILE A 136 7.03 -13.83 8.83
CA ILE A 136 8.40 -14.31 9.02
C ILE A 136 9.36 -13.60 8.08
N GLU A 137 10.52 -13.24 8.57
CA GLU A 137 11.62 -12.74 7.77
C GLU A 137 12.27 -13.91 7.04
N ASN A 138 12.21 -13.90 5.70
CA ASN A 138 12.65 -15.02 4.88
C ASN A 138 14.07 -14.80 4.32
N LYS A 139 14.32 -13.60 3.73
CA LYS A 139 15.60 -13.30 3.09
C LYS A 139 15.87 -11.80 2.99
N LEU A 140 17.14 -11.44 2.91
CA LEU A 140 17.56 -10.09 2.54
C LEU A 140 17.60 -9.95 1.02
N GLN A 141 17.14 -8.80 0.51
CA GLN A 141 17.11 -8.48 -0.90
C GLN A 141 17.70 -7.09 -1.16
N LYS A 142 18.35 -6.94 -2.33
CA LYS A 142 18.80 -5.63 -2.82
C LYS A 142 17.71 -5.03 -3.70
N ASN A 143 17.37 -3.77 -3.47
CA ASN A 143 16.48 -3.02 -4.36
C ASN A 143 17.32 -2.41 -5.49
N LEU A 144 17.05 -2.82 -6.72
CA LEU A 144 17.75 -2.34 -7.90
C LEU A 144 16.75 -1.60 -8.80
N LYS A 145 17.12 -0.39 -9.24
CA LYS A 145 16.25 0.45 -10.07
C LYS A 145 17.04 1.02 -11.26
N LYS A 146 16.42 0.97 -12.43
CA LYS A 146 16.89 1.68 -13.63
C LYS A 146 15.78 2.61 -14.11
N VAL A 147 16.09 3.89 -14.24
CA VAL A 147 15.16 4.88 -14.80
C VAL A 147 15.46 5.05 -16.29
N PHE A 148 14.42 4.95 -17.10
CA PHE A 148 14.53 5.23 -18.53
C PHE A 148 14.21 6.70 -18.77
N SER A 149 15.13 7.44 -19.40
CA SER A 149 14.84 8.77 -19.93
C SER A 149 14.15 8.60 -21.28
N TRP A 150 12.92 9.09 -21.41
CA TRP A 150 12.29 9.23 -22.70
C TRP A 150 12.92 10.44 -23.42
N ILE A 151 13.89 10.16 -24.32
CA ILE A 151 14.31 11.15 -25.28
C ILE A 151 13.18 11.24 -26.31
N PHE A 152 12.43 12.35 -26.30
CA PHE A 152 11.56 12.71 -27.42
C PHE A 152 12.50 12.95 -28.62
N ILE A 153 12.67 11.93 -29.45
CA ILE A 153 13.22 12.15 -30.79
C ILE A 153 12.12 12.87 -31.55
N ASN A 154 12.18 14.20 -31.52
CA ASN A 154 11.48 14.98 -32.53
C ASN A 154 12.10 14.62 -33.88
N ILE A 155 11.48 13.67 -34.57
CA ILE A 155 11.70 13.51 -36.00
C ILE A 155 10.96 14.67 -36.65
N LEU A 156 11.54 15.85 -36.62
CA LEU A 156 11.23 16.87 -37.58
C LEU A 156 11.81 16.39 -38.93
N GLY A 157 10.91 15.90 -39.75
CA GLY A 157 11.23 15.59 -41.12
C GLY A 157 11.84 16.80 -41.80
N VAL A 158 13.05 16.63 -42.30
CA VAL A 158 13.62 17.49 -43.31
C VAL A 158 13.11 16.95 -44.64
N VAL A 159 12.33 17.76 -45.31
CA VAL A 159 12.04 17.63 -46.74
C VAL A 159 13.29 18.03 -47.51
#